data_4029a702bbb1a430f12ebabdda991446
#
_entry.id   4029a702bbb1a430f12ebabdda991446
#
_cell.length_a   1.000
_cell.length_b   1.000
_cell.length_c   1.000
_cell.angle_alpha   90.00
_cell.angle_beta   90.00
_cell.angle_gamma   90.00
#
_symmetry.space_group_name_H-M   'P 1'
#
loop_
_entity.id
_entity.type
_entity.pdbx_description
1 polymer ?
#
loop_
_entity_poly.entity_id
_entity_poly.type
_entity_poly.pdbx_seq_one_letter_code
_entity_poly.pdbx_strand_id
1 'polypeptide(L)'
;MKEVIRTEAAPAPFQGAPYSQAIKAAGLVFVAGQVSLKPDHGEIVGDTVQEQTEQVLTNLRAILEAAGSGLDRLVKTTVFLQSLDDFPGMNEVYRQHVGDQPPARSTVEVAKLPSGALVEIEAIALA
;
A
#
# COMPACT_ATOMS: atom_id res chain seq x y z
N MET A 1 -10.70 -12.99 16.92
CA MET A 1 -10.04 -11.90 17.64
C MET A 1 -9.02 -11.25 16.72
N LYS A 2 -8.94 -9.93 16.72
CA LYS A 2 -8.01 -9.23 15.82
C LYS A 2 -6.70 -8.92 16.52
N GLU A 3 -5.61 -8.91 15.74
CA GLU A 3 -4.29 -8.49 16.20
C GLU A 3 -3.89 -7.23 15.46
N VAL A 4 -3.48 -6.20 16.20
CA VAL A 4 -3.00 -4.94 15.61
C VAL A 4 -1.53 -5.11 15.22
N ILE A 5 -1.21 -4.78 13.97
CA ILE A 5 0.15 -4.84 13.44
C ILE A 5 0.71 -3.42 13.40
N ARG A 6 1.92 -3.27 13.93
CA ARG A 6 2.66 -2.02 13.94
C ARG A 6 4.11 -2.27 13.58
N THR A 7 4.70 -1.38 12.80
CA THR A 7 6.12 -1.44 12.48
C THR A 7 6.67 -0.03 12.25
N GLU A 8 7.91 0.18 12.65
CA GLU A 8 8.62 1.42 12.36
C GLU A 8 9.21 1.41 10.96
N ALA A 9 9.18 0.28 10.27
CA ALA A 9 9.68 0.15 8.90
C ALA A 9 8.72 0.69 7.85
N ALA A 10 7.55 1.17 8.26
CA ALA A 10 6.56 1.81 7.40
C ALA A 10 5.98 3.03 8.13
N PRO A 11 5.33 3.96 7.40
CA PRO A 11 4.79 5.16 8.05
C PRO A 11 3.75 4.82 9.11
N ALA A 12 3.82 5.53 10.24
CA ALA A 12 2.76 5.49 11.26
C ALA A 12 1.46 6.07 10.66
N PRO A 13 0.31 5.85 11.32
CA PRO A 13 -0.93 6.46 10.88
C PRO A 13 -0.77 7.95 10.60
N PHE A 14 -1.29 8.37 9.44
CA PHE A 14 -1.08 9.72 8.92
C PHE A 14 -1.63 10.76 9.88
N GLN A 15 -0.76 11.69 10.32
CA GLN A 15 -1.11 12.76 11.27
C GLN A 15 -1.76 12.25 12.56
N GLY A 16 -1.39 11.05 13.00
CA GLY A 16 -1.95 10.47 14.22
C GLY A 16 -3.42 10.07 14.13
N ALA A 17 -3.92 9.86 12.91
CA ALA A 17 -5.31 9.49 12.71
C ALA A 17 -5.65 8.13 13.34
N PRO A 18 -6.92 7.91 13.69
CA PRO A 18 -7.34 6.71 14.44
C PRO A 18 -7.50 5.49 13.51
N TYR A 19 -6.40 4.93 13.05
CA TYR A 19 -6.40 3.65 12.33
C TYR A 19 -5.10 2.91 12.60
N SER A 20 -5.10 1.62 12.33
CA SER A 20 -3.91 0.76 12.44
C SER A 20 -3.28 0.60 11.06
N GLN A 21 -1.97 0.39 11.01
CA GLN A 21 -1.29 0.07 9.75
C GLN A 21 -1.87 -1.19 9.14
N ALA A 22 -2.11 -2.21 9.94
CA ALA A 22 -2.76 -3.44 9.50
C ALA A 22 -3.42 -4.15 10.67
N ILE A 23 -4.36 -5.03 10.32
CA ILE A 23 -5.05 -5.91 11.27
C ILE A 23 -4.90 -7.35 10.74
N LYS A 24 -4.53 -8.25 11.64
CA LYS A 24 -4.49 -9.68 11.36
C LYS A 24 -5.72 -10.33 12.00
N ALA A 25 -6.53 -10.99 11.21
CA ALA A 25 -7.75 -11.63 11.68
C ALA A 25 -8.22 -12.67 10.67
N ALA A 26 -8.82 -13.75 11.16
CA ALA A 26 -9.45 -14.78 10.33
C ALA A 26 -8.51 -15.37 9.26
N GLY A 27 -7.22 -15.49 9.56
CA GLY A 27 -6.23 -16.03 8.62
C GLY A 27 -5.80 -15.05 7.53
N LEU A 28 -6.17 -13.78 7.66
CA LEU A 28 -5.85 -12.74 6.68
C LEU A 28 -5.18 -11.54 7.35
N VAL A 29 -4.47 -10.76 6.55
CA VAL A 29 -3.91 -9.48 6.96
C VAL A 29 -4.58 -8.40 6.12
N PHE A 30 -5.17 -7.43 6.79
CA PHE A 30 -5.85 -6.30 6.17
C PHE A 30 -4.96 -5.08 6.36
N VAL A 31 -4.45 -4.51 5.27
CA VAL A 31 -3.49 -3.40 5.33
C VAL A 31 -4.17 -2.11 4.89
N ALA A 32 -4.05 -1.09 5.73
CA ALA A 32 -4.57 0.23 5.43
C ALA A 32 -3.90 0.82 4.19
N GLY A 33 -4.61 1.70 3.50
CA GLY A 33 -4.08 2.36 2.31
C GLY A 33 -2.75 3.04 2.59
N GLN A 34 -1.78 2.80 1.71
CA GLN A 34 -0.45 3.40 1.78
C GLN A 34 -0.26 4.39 0.66
N VAL A 35 0.25 5.56 1.02
CA VAL A 35 0.72 6.55 0.05
C VAL A 35 2.24 6.62 0.12
N SER A 36 2.86 7.40 -0.77
CA SER A 36 4.32 7.44 -0.92
C SER A 36 4.99 8.27 0.16
N LEU A 37 4.92 7.78 1.41
CA LEU A 37 5.63 8.38 2.55
C LEU A 37 6.75 7.44 2.97
N LYS A 38 7.87 7.99 3.42
CA LYS A 38 8.90 7.22 4.11
C LYS A 38 8.55 7.12 5.60
N PRO A 39 9.06 6.09 6.30
CA PRO A 39 8.68 5.89 7.71
C PRO A 39 8.87 7.10 8.62
N ASP A 40 9.87 7.92 8.37
CA ASP A 40 10.23 9.06 9.18
C ASP A 40 9.92 10.42 8.53
N HIS A 41 9.15 10.41 7.42
CA HIS A 41 8.82 11.62 6.66
C HIS A 41 7.32 11.90 6.67
N GLY A 42 6.97 13.17 6.85
CA GLY A 42 5.59 13.63 6.77
C GLY A 42 5.18 14.09 5.38
N GLU A 43 6.05 13.99 4.38
CA GLU A 43 5.79 14.50 3.03
C GLU A 43 5.86 13.38 2.00
N ILE A 44 5.08 13.53 0.93
CA ILE A 44 5.09 12.61 -0.21
C ILE A 44 6.48 12.66 -0.87
N VAL A 45 7.05 11.49 -1.15
CA VAL A 45 8.31 11.38 -1.87
C VAL A 45 8.07 10.82 -3.27
N GLY A 46 8.87 11.28 -4.24
CA GLY A 46 8.73 10.90 -5.63
C GLY A 46 7.83 11.86 -6.41
N ASP A 47 8.25 12.19 -7.64
CA ASP A 47 7.56 13.12 -8.50
C ASP A 47 6.71 12.44 -9.57
N THR A 48 6.99 11.15 -9.85
CA THR A 48 6.27 10.37 -10.85
C THR A 48 5.44 9.29 -10.20
N VAL A 49 4.42 8.79 -10.91
CA VAL A 49 3.62 7.67 -10.38
C VAL A 49 4.49 6.42 -10.20
N GLN A 50 5.51 6.23 -11.04
CA GLN A 50 6.44 5.10 -10.91
C GLN A 50 7.20 5.18 -9.58
N GLU A 51 7.78 6.34 -9.28
CA GLU A 51 8.52 6.54 -8.03
C GLU A 51 7.62 6.37 -6.82
N GLN A 52 6.41 6.92 -6.87
CA GLN A 52 5.47 6.81 -5.77
C GLN A 52 4.97 5.37 -5.58
N THR A 53 4.69 4.66 -6.67
CA THR A 53 4.27 3.25 -6.59
C THR A 53 5.36 2.39 -5.95
N GLU A 54 6.63 2.64 -6.27
CA GLU A 54 7.75 1.94 -5.67
C GLU A 54 7.75 2.11 -4.15
N GLN A 55 7.59 3.33 -3.66
CA GLN A 55 7.57 3.59 -2.21
C GLN A 55 6.34 2.98 -1.54
N VAL A 56 5.18 3.07 -2.20
CA VAL A 56 3.93 2.50 -1.67
C VAL A 56 4.08 0.98 -1.48
N LEU A 57 4.63 0.28 -2.48
CA LEU A 57 4.80 -1.17 -2.40
C LEU A 57 5.88 -1.56 -1.39
N THR A 58 6.91 -0.72 -1.24
CA THR A 58 7.91 -0.91 -0.18
C THR A 58 7.25 -0.84 1.20
N ASN A 59 6.36 0.13 1.40
CA ASN A 59 5.62 0.27 2.65
C ASN A 59 4.70 -0.93 2.91
N LEU A 60 3.97 -1.38 1.89
CA LEU A 60 3.11 -2.56 2.00
C LEU A 60 3.92 -3.80 2.37
N ARG A 61 5.07 -3.99 1.73
CA ARG A 61 5.96 -5.12 2.03
C ARG A 61 6.38 -5.10 3.50
N ALA A 62 6.82 -3.95 3.99
CA ALA A 62 7.29 -3.83 5.36
C ALA A 62 6.19 -4.18 6.37
N ILE A 63 4.96 -3.70 6.12
CA ILE A 63 3.82 -3.99 7.00
C ILE A 63 3.45 -5.47 6.95
N LEU A 64 3.41 -6.05 5.75
CA LEU A 64 3.09 -7.47 5.58
C LEU A 64 4.13 -8.35 6.26
N GLU A 65 5.41 -8.03 6.12
CA GLU A 65 6.49 -8.79 6.77
C GLU A 65 6.40 -8.69 8.29
N ALA A 66 6.03 -7.54 8.81
CA ALA A 66 5.80 -7.39 10.26
C ALA A 66 4.65 -8.27 10.74
N ALA A 67 3.72 -8.61 9.87
CA ALA A 67 2.60 -9.49 10.19
C ALA A 67 2.93 -10.97 9.92
N GLY A 68 4.14 -11.28 9.46
CA GLY A 68 4.53 -12.66 9.10
C GLY A 68 4.06 -13.08 7.71
N SER A 69 3.66 -12.12 6.88
CA SER A 69 3.18 -12.34 5.53
C SER A 69 4.19 -11.78 4.51
N GLY A 70 3.74 -11.45 3.31
CA GLY A 70 4.60 -10.87 2.27
C GLY A 70 3.81 -10.52 1.03
N LEU A 71 4.46 -9.83 0.09
CA LEU A 71 3.84 -9.47 -1.18
C LEU A 71 3.45 -10.67 -2.03
N ASP A 72 4.14 -11.80 -1.85
CA ASP A 72 3.82 -13.07 -2.53
C ASP A 72 2.56 -13.74 -1.98
N ARG A 73 2.02 -13.22 -0.89
CA ARG A 73 0.81 -13.76 -0.25
C ARG A 73 -0.40 -12.85 -0.42
N LEU A 74 -0.30 -11.85 -1.29
CA LEU A 74 -1.42 -10.93 -1.57
C LEU A 74 -2.60 -11.67 -2.19
N VAL A 75 -3.79 -11.36 -1.70
CA VAL A 75 -5.06 -11.90 -2.19
C VAL A 75 -5.79 -10.86 -3.01
N LYS A 76 -5.83 -9.63 -2.52
CA LYS A 76 -6.56 -8.54 -3.16
C LYS A 76 -5.88 -7.22 -2.88
N THR A 77 -5.79 -6.38 -3.90
CA THR A 77 -5.40 -4.97 -3.72
C THR A 77 -6.46 -4.06 -4.34
N THR A 78 -6.53 -2.84 -3.82
CA THR A 78 -7.28 -1.75 -4.44
C THR A 78 -6.29 -0.61 -4.66
N VAL A 79 -6.20 -0.16 -5.90
CA VAL A 79 -5.31 0.94 -6.30
C VAL A 79 -6.18 2.16 -6.57
N PHE A 80 -5.89 3.24 -5.85
CA PHE A 80 -6.54 4.54 -6.02
C PHE A 80 -5.55 5.46 -6.71
N LEU A 81 -5.93 6.01 -7.86
CA LEU A 81 -5.10 6.92 -8.64
C LEU A 81 -5.70 8.31 -8.66
N GLN A 82 -4.85 9.33 -8.64
CA GLN A 82 -5.29 10.70 -8.84
C GLN A 82 -5.73 10.91 -10.29
N SER A 83 -5.13 10.17 -11.22
CA SER A 83 -5.50 10.18 -12.63
C SER A 83 -5.33 8.79 -13.23
N LEU A 84 -6.32 8.30 -13.98
CA LEU A 84 -6.19 7.03 -14.71
C LEU A 84 -5.18 7.12 -15.85
N ASP A 85 -4.74 8.31 -16.23
CA ASP A 85 -3.63 8.48 -17.17
C ASP A 85 -2.34 7.86 -16.62
N ASP A 86 -2.23 7.70 -15.29
CA ASP A 86 -1.08 7.09 -14.63
C ASP A 86 -1.18 5.56 -14.54
N PHE A 87 -2.27 4.96 -15.07
CA PHE A 87 -2.47 3.52 -15.02
C PHE A 87 -1.28 2.73 -15.60
N PRO A 88 -0.79 3.05 -16.81
CA PRO A 88 0.35 2.31 -17.37
C PRO A 88 1.62 2.44 -16.54
N GLY A 89 1.93 3.64 -16.04
CA GLY A 89 3.13 3.87 -15.23
C GLY A 89 3.08 3.15 -13.89
N MET A 90 1.91 3.15 -13.26
CA MET A 90 1.70 2.41 -12.01
C MET A 90 1.88 0.90 -12.26
N ASN A 91 1.27 0.38 -13.32
CA ASN A 91 1.34 -1.05 -13.66
C ASN A 91 2.78 -1.51 -13.92
N GLU A 92 3.60 -0.66 -14.53
CA GLU A 92 4.99 -0.96 -14.83
C GLU A 92 5.76 -1.35 -13.56
N VAL A 93 5.60 -0.58 -12.49
CA VAL A 93 6.26 -0.84 -11.22
C VAL A 93 5.56 -1.94 -10.43
N TYR A 94 4.23 -1.90 -10.39
CA TYR A 94 3.40 -2.89 -9.68
C TYR A 94 3.75 -4.31 -10.13
N ARG A 95 3.88 -4.53 -11.44
CA ARG A 95 4.22 -5.82 -12.02
C ARG A 95 5.51 -6.40 -11.47
N GLN A 96 6.50 -5.56 -11.21
CA GLN A 96 7.80 -5.98 -10.69
C GLN A 96 7.72 -6.53 -9.26
N HIS A 97 6.68 -6.15 -8.52
CA HIS A 97 6.55 -6.51 -7.10
C HIS A 97 5.61 -7.67 -6.83
N VAL A 98 4.59 -7.88 -7.68
CA VAL A 98 3.55 -8.86 -7.39
C VAL A 98 3.80 -10.25 -7.99
N GLY A 99 4.80 -10.38 -8.87
CA GLY A 99 5.23 -11.68 -9.40
C GLY A 99 4.27 -12.29 -10.41
N ASP A 100 4.41 -13.62 -10.58
CA ASP A 100 3.71 -14.37 -11.63
C ASP A 100 2.27 -14.72 -11.30
N GLN A 101 1.88 -14.64 -10.03
CA GLN A 101 0.52 -14.90 -9.56
C GLN A 101 -0.02 -13.67 -8.87
N PRO A 102 -0.32 -12.61 -9.63
CA PRO A 102 -0.77 -11.36 -9.02
C PRO A 102 -2.11 -11.51 -8.31
N PRO A 103 -2.35 -10.68 -7.28
CA PRO A 103 -3.63 -10.68 -6.59
C PRO A 103 -4.75 -10.16 -7.48
N ALA A 104 -5.99 -10.44 -7.10
CA ALA A 104 -7.12 -9.73 -7.67
C ALA A 104 -6.98 -8.23 -7.38
N ARG A 105 -7.42 -7.37 -8.30
CA ARG A 105 -7.24 -5.93 -8.13
C ARG A 105 -8.40 -5.14 -8.73
N SER A 106 -8.75 -4.06 -8.07
CA SER A 106 -9.56 -2.99 -8.66
C SER A 106 -8.70 -1.72 -8.71
N THR A 107 -8.82 -0.96 -9.79
CA THR A 107 -8.09 0.29 -9.95
C THR A 107 -9.08 1.38 -10.36
N VAL A 108 -9.08 2.48 -9.61
CA VAL A 108 -10.04 3.57 -9.83
C VAL A 108 -9.34 4.92 -9.74
N GLU A 109 -9.89 5.90 -10.44
CA GLU A 109 -9.54 7.29 -10.25
C GLU A 109 -10.42 7.85 -9.15
N VAL A 110 -9.84 8.64 -8.25
CA VAL A 110 -10.56 9.26 -7.14
C VAL A 110 -10.54 10.77 -7.27
N ALA A 111 -11.46 11.42 -6.58
CA ALA A 111 -11.57 12.88 -6.63
C ALA A 111 -10.32 13.54 -6.07
N LYS A 112 -9.71 12.97 -5.01
CA LYS A 112 -8.53 13.55 -4.38
C LYS A 112 -7.87 12.52 -3.47
N LEU A 113 -6.54 12.49 -3.50
CA LEU A 113 -5.72 11.72 -2.57
C LEU A 113 -5.07 12.65 -1.55
N PRO A 114 -4.71 12.13 -0.35
CA PRO A 114 -4.10 12.96 0.68
C PRO A 114 -2.73 13.48 0.23
N SER A 115 -2.41 14.71 0.64
CA SER A 115 -1.11 15.35 0.46
C SER A 115 -0.63 15.43 -0.99
N GLY A 116 -1.55 15.41 -1.96
CA GLY A 116 -1.18 15.48 -3.37
C GLY A 116 -0.58 14.17 -3.89
N ALA A 117 -0.80 13.05 -3.22
CA ALA A 117 -0.33 11.75 -3.70
C ALA A 117 -0.92 11.42 -5.06
N LEU A 118 -0.14 10.70 -5.88
CA LEU A 118 -0.59 10.24 -7.20
C LEU A 118 -1.21 8.85 -7.12
N VAL A 119 -0.86 8.07 -6.09
CA VAL A 119 -1.30 6.68 -5.94
C VAL A 119 -1.43 6.33 -4.47
N GLU A 120 -2.44 5.51 -4.17
CA GLU A 120 -2.63 4.90 -2.86
C GLU A 120 -3.04 3.45 -3.09
N ILE A 121 -2.52 2.51 -2.29
CA ILE A 121 -2.85 1.09 -2.42
C ILE A 121 -3.16 0.51 -1.04
N GLU A 122 -4.30 -0.17 -0.94
CA GLU A 122 -4.63 -1.01 0.21
C GLU A 122 -4.57 -2.47 -0.20
N ALA A 123 -4.47 -3.37 0.77
CA ALA A 123 -4.23 -4.78 0.45
C ALA A 123 -4.85 -5.73 1.47
N ILE A 124 -5.17 -6.93 0.99
CA ILE A 124 -5.51 -8.08 1.82
C ILE A 124 -4.55 -9.19 1.41
N ALA A 125 -3.92 -9.85 2.40
CA ALA A 125 -2.98 -10.94 2.17
C ALA A 125 -3.31 -12.12 3.08
N LEU A 126 -2.76 -13.29 2.75
CA LEU A 126 -2.80 -14.42 3.66
C LEU A 126 -1.88 -14.16 4.85
N ALA A 127 -2.34 -14.53 6.02
CA ALA A 127 -1.53 -14.39 7.22
C ALA A 127 -0.37 -15.39 7.27
#